data_7dd7486e6226f112e00013400634f752
#
_entry.id   7dd7486e6226f112e00013400634f752
#
_cell.length_a   1.000
_cell.length_b   1.000
_cell.length_c   1.000
_cell.angle_alpha   90.00
_cell.angle_beta   90.00
_cell.angle_gamma   90.00
#
_symmetry.space_group_name_H-M   'P 1'
#
loop_
_entity.id
_entity.type
_entity.pdbx_description
1 polymer ?
#
loop_
_entity_poly.entity_id
_entity_poly.type
_entity_poly.pdbx_seq_one_letter_code
_entity_poly.pdbx_strand_id
1 'polypeptide(L)'
;NRGRVAALNAGHRAADADILIRCDDDLQPAPDYVANQIRLHRDYDGVIGTLKNVYPDTPYSRVYGNFRDARFKQGALSVAEEGRWLYWNGNSSISAEFYERTGGYDPAYRLYGWEDVDMGKMVHDAGGRIIISDEVEVKHYAEATTTAVRALRALHSGSARTIFVRKHGDAAHPAPNPSGPWGFLVKTLARFTTEKTIKTLGDASDKILLKLPAKLAEKLVALQVEAASYAGIHYPERAQKVF
;
A
#
# COMPACT_ATOMS: atom_id res chain seq x y z
N ASN A 1 0.56 -12.01 -19.79
CA ASN A 1 0.73 -11.27 -18.56
C ASN A 1 0.69 -12.25 -17.36
N ARG A 2 1.75 -12.26 -16.53
CA ARG A 2 1.86 -13.12 -15.34
C ARG A 2 1.66 -12.35 -14.03
N GLY A 3 1.31 -11.07 -14.12
CA GLY A 3 1.08 -10.17 -12.99
C GLY A 3 2.34 -9.47 -12.48
N ARG A 4 2.12 -8.46 -11.61
CA ARG A 4 3.18 -7.57 -11.08
C ARG A 4 4.28 -8.36 -10.35
N VAL A 5 3.92 -9.28 -9.48
CA VAL A 5 4.88 -10.08 -8.71
C VAL A 5 5.83 -10.87 -9.61
N ALA A 6 5.32 -11.45 -10.71
CA ALA A 6 6.16 -12.17 -11.66
C ALA A 6 7.17 -11.25 -12.35
N ALA A 7 6.77 -10.01 -12.67
CA ALA A 7 7.66 -9.00 -13.25
C ALA A 7 8.72 -8.54 -12.24
N LEU A 8 8.34 -8.26 -10.98
CA LEU A 8 9.26 -7.90 -9.90
C LEU A 8 10.32 -8.99 -9.70
N ASN A 9 9.90 -10.24 -9.54
CA ASN A 9 10.83 -11.36 -9.39
C ASN A 9 11.74 -11.55 -10.62
N ALA A 10 11.23 -11.33 -11.82
CA ALA A 10 12.04 -11.40 -13.03
C ALA A 10 13.10 -10.29 -13.07
N GLY A 11 12.71 -9.06 -12.74
CA GLY A 11 13.64 -7.92 -12.67
C GLY A 11 14.72 -8.12 -11.62
N HIS A 12 14.36 -8.51 -10.40
CA HIS A 12 15.33 -8.74 -9.32
C HIS A 12 16.31 -9.88 -9.67
N ARG A 13 15.84 -10.98 -10.27
CA ARG A 13 16.72 -12.06 -10.70
C ARG A 13 17.61 -11.71 -11.89
N ALA A 14 17.23 -10.75 -12.70
CA ALA A 14 18.04 -10.29 -13.83
C ALA A 14 19.08 -9.24 -13.44
N ALA A 15 18.93 -8.62 -12.26
CA ALA A 15 19.88 -7.64 -11.75
C ALA A 15 21.16 -8.34 -11.27
N ASP A 16 22.31 -7.79 -11.67
CA ASP A 16 23.63 -8.26 -11.28
C ASP A 16 24.30 -7.18 -10.39
N ALA A 17 23.86 -7.13 -9.13
CA ALA A 17 24.31 -6.13 -8.15
C ALA A 17 24.10 -6.62 -6.72
N ASP A 18 24.87 -6.05 -5.77
CA ASP A 18 24.74 -6.36 -4.34
C ASP A 18 23.48 -5.73 -3.69
N ILE A 19 22.95 -4.67 -4.30
CA ILE A 19 21.76 -3.95 -3.85
C ILE A 19 20.73 -3.93 -4.98
N LEU A 20 19.56 -4.48 -4.70
CA LEU A 20 18.44 -4.53 -5.64
C LEU A 20 17.47 -3.39 -5.30
N ILE A 21 17.36 -2.41 -6.18
CA ILE A 21 16.49 -1.25 -6.01
C ILE A 21 15.24 -1.43 -6.85
N ARG A 22 14.07 -1.37 -6.21
CA ARG A 22 12.78 -1.26 -6.89
C ARG A 22 12.42 0.21 -7.04
N CYS A 23 12.06 0.60 -8.25
CA CYS A 23 11.50 1.92 -8.57
C CYS A 23 10.38 1.71 -9.59
N ASP A 24 9.13 1.85 -9.14
CA ASP A 24 7.98 1.72 -10.03
C ASP A 24 7.98 2.85 -11.07
N ASP A 25 7.36 2.67 -12.23
CA ASP A 25 7.42 3.57 -13.38
C ASP A 25 6.70 4.92 -13.18
N ASP A 26 5.89 5.02 -12.14
CA ASP A 26 5.23 6.25 -11.68
C ASP A 26 6.01 6.99 -10.57
N LEU A 27 7.26 6.57 -10.30
CA LEU A 27 8.15 7.21 -9.32
C LEU A 27 9.21 8.07 -10.01
N GLN A 28 9.48 9.24 -9.44
CA GLN A 28 10.55 10.14 -9.87
C GLN A 28 11.56 10.34 -8.74
N PRO A 29 12.72 9.65 -8.78
CA PRO A 29 13.79 9.81 -7.80
C PRO A 29 14.57 11.12 -8.00
N ALA A 30 15.25 11.58 -6.95
CA ALA A 30 16.21 12.68 -7.00
C ALA A 30 17.56 12.21 -7.59
N PRO A 31 18.43 13.14 -8.05
CA PRO A 31 19.72 12.78 -8.66
C PRO A 31 20.66 12.00 -7.74
N ASP A 32 20.59 12.20 -6.44
CA ASP A 32 21.40 11.55 -5.40
C ASP A 32 20.78 10.26 -4.85
N TYR A 33 19.62 9.86 -5.35
CA TYR A 33 18.85 8.72 -4.86
C TYR A 33 19.67 7.43 -4.76
N VAL A 34 20.39 7.04 -5.82
CA VAL A 34 21.19 5.81 -5.83
C VAL A 34 22.34 5.89 -4.84
N ALA A 35 23.01 7.05 -4.74
CA ALA A 35 24.09 7.26 -3.78
C ALA A 35 23.60 7.14 -2.32
N ASN A 36 22.41 7.67 -2.02
CA ASN A 36 21.78 7.54 -0.72
C ASN A 36 21.37 6.09 -0.42
N GLN A 37 20.85 5.35 -1.40
CA GLN A 37 20.57 3.93 -1.26
C GLN A 37 21.82 3.14 -0.87
N ILE A 38 22.92 3.30 -1.61
CA ILE A 38 24.20 2.63 -1.33
C ILE A 38 24.70 2.98 0.09
N ARG A 39 24.59 4.25 0.51
CA ARG A 39 25.01 4.68 1.84
C ARG A 39 24.19 4.02 2.95
N LEU A 40 22.87 3.96 2.80
CA LEU A 40 21.98 3.35 3.79
C LEU A 40 22.18 1.83 3.89
N HIS A 41 22.50 1.17 2.79
CA HIS A 41 22.79 -0.27 2.78
C HIS A 41 24.11 -0.69 3.43
N ARG A 42 24.92 0.27 3.91
CA ARG A 42 26.08 -0.05 4.78
C ARG A 42 25.65 -0.59 6.15
N ASP A 43 24.48 -0.17 6.60
CA ASP A 43 23.97 -0.50 7.94
C ASP A 43 22.64 -1.26 7.93
N TYR A 44 21.94 -1.32 6.78
CA TYR A 44 20.61 -1.90 6.67
C TYR A 44 20.51 -2.86 5.48
N ASP A 45 19.76 -3.94 5.68
CA ASP A 45 19.50 -4.97 4.66
C ASP A 45 18.32 -4.62 3.76
N GLY A 46 17.40 -3.81 4.29
CA GLY A 46 16.26 -3.27 3.58
C GLY A 46 16.08 -1.77 3.82
N VAL A 47 15.84 -1.02 2.75
CA VAL A 47 15.58 0.42 2.80
C VAL A 47 14.24 0.72 2.18
N ILE A 48 13.40 1.45 2.91
CA ILE A 48 12.08 1.91 2.46
C ILE A 48 12.14 3.43 2.32
N GLY A 49 11.98 3.93 1.11
CA GLY A 49 11.87 5.35 0.86
C GLY A 49 10.44 5.85 1.09
N THR A 50 10.32 7.09 1.58
CA THR A 50 9.03 7.75 1.68
C THR A 50 8.53 8.17 0.29
N LEU A 51 7.20 8.30 0.16
CA LEU A 51 6.54 8.73 -1.08
C LEU A 51 5.97 10.13 -0.89
N LYS A 52 6.31 11.04 -1.81
CA LYS A 52 5.66 12.34 -1.95
C LYS A 52 4.64 12.24 -3.08
N ASN A 53 3.40 11.91 -2.73
CA ASN A 53 2.36 11.77 -3.74
C ASN A 53 2.04 13.10 -4.42
N VAL A 54 2.04 13.08 -5.76
CA VAL A 54 1.67 14.18 -6.63
C VAL A 54 0.30 13.86 -7.22
N TYR A 55 -0.71 14.56 -6.75
CA TYR A 55 -2.07 14.40 -7.24
C TYR A 55 -2.41 15.45 -8.29
N PRO A 56 -3.21 15.11 -9.31
CA PRO A 56 -3.97 16.12 -10.04
C PRO A 56 -4.96 16.80 -9.09
N ASP A 57 -5.37 18.00 -9.46
CA ASP A 57 -6.33 18.77 -8.65
C ASP A 57 -7.75 18.20 -8.80
N THR A 58 -8.11 17.28 -7.93
CA THR A 58 -9.42 16.60 -7.89
C THR A 58 -10.14 16.84 -6.57
N PRO A 59 -11.47 16.69 -6.52
CA PRO A 59 -12.21 16.76 -5.25
C PRO A 59 -11.65 15.80 -4.19
N TYR A 60 -11.30 14.56 -4.59
CA TYR A 60 -10.72 13.56 -3.73
C TYR A 60 -9.36 14.00 -3.14
N SER A 61 -8.44 14.51 -3.99
CA SER A 61 -7.12 14.94 -3.52
C SER A 61 -7.20 16.08 -2.52
N ARG A 62 -8.13 17.04 -2.74
CA ARG A 62 -8.36 18.20 -1.86
C ARG A 62 -8.89 17.82 -0.49
N VAL A 63 -9.85 16.88 -0.42
CA VAL A 63 -10.55 16.59 0.84
C VAL A 63 -10.00 15.38 1.60
N TYR A 64 -9.26 14.48 0.92
CA TYR A 64 -8.83 13.22 1.54
C TYR A 64 -7.39 12.82 1.22
N GLY A 65 -7.01 12.76 -0.08
CA GLY A 65 -5.75 12.18 -0.52
C GLY A 65 -4.53 12.80 0.15
N ASN A 66 -4.38 14.12 0.05
CA ASN A 66 -3.23 14.85 0.61
C ASN A 66 -3.11 14.69 2.14
N PHE A 67 -4.22 14.77 2.87
CA PHE A 67 -4.23 14.63 4.33
C PHE A 67 -3.90 13.21 4.78
N ARG A 68 -4.45 12.23 4.09
CA ARG A 68 -4.17 10.82 4.35
C ARG A 68 -2.69 10.51 4.18
N ASP A 69 -2.10 10.98 3.09
CA ASP A 69 -0.70 10.69 2.77
C ASP A 69 0.26 11.37 3.73
N ALA A 70 -0.02 12.60 4.14
CA ALA A 70 0.76 13.27 5.18
C ALA A 70 0.75 12.47 6.50
N ARG A 71 -0.43 11.98 6.92
CA ARG A 71 -0.54 11.11 8.12
C ARG A 71 0.18 9.79 7.95
N PHE A 72 0.09 9.16 6.77
CA PHE A 72 0.78 7.91 6.48
C PHE A 72 2.30 8.07 6.52
N LYS A 73 2.85 9.13 5.90
CA LYS A 73 4.28 9.44 5.94
C LYS A 73 4.75 9.69 7.38
N GLN A 74 4.00 10.48 8.16
CA GLN A 74 4.34 10.73 9.56
C GLN A 74 4.33 9.42 10.37
N GLY A 75 3.34 8.56 10.17
CA GLY A 75 3.28 7.25 10.81
C GLY A 75 4.47 6.36 10.44
N ALA A 76 4.85 6.35 9.16
CA ALA A 76 5.99 5.59 8.68
C ALA A 76 7.31 6.02 9.37
N LEU A 77 7.56 7.34 9.42
CA LEU A 77 8.79 7.88 10.02
C LEU A 77 8.85 7.74 11.54
N SER A 78 7.71 7.55 12.20
CA SER A 78 7.61 7.42 13.67
C SER A 78 7.43 6.00 14.17
N VAL A 79 7.27 5.02 13.27
CA VAL A 79 7.06 3.62 13.68
C VAL A 79 8.32 3.02 14.31
N ALA A 80 8.13 2.21 15.35
CA ALA A 80 9.21 1.44 15.96
C ALA A 80 9.82 0.44 14.95
N GLU A 81 11.06 0.04 15.19
CA GLU A 81 11.84 -0.80 14.26
C GLU A 81 11.12 -2.10 13.89
N GLU A 82 10.48 -2.73 14.86
CA GLU A 82 9.74 -3.98 14.71
C GLU A 82 8.52 -3.87 13.77
N GLY A 83 8.05 -2.64 13.52
CA GLY A 83 6.90 -2.36 12.65
C GLY A 83 7.26 -1.82 11.27
N ARG A 84 8.53 -1.53 10.98
CA ARG A 84 8.95 -0.90 9.72
C ARG A 84 8.57 -1.71 8.48
N TRP A 85 8.58 -3.01 8.57
CA TRP A 85 8.22 -3.93 7.49
C TRP A 85 6.81 -3.69 6.90
N LEU A 86 5.88 -3.14 7.71
CA LEU A 86 4.52 -2.79 7.27
C LEU A 86 4.47 -1.70 6.19
N TYR A 87 5.54 -0.94 6.06
CA TYR A 87 5.63 0.19 5.14
C TYR A 87 6.40 -0.14 3.85
N TRP A 88 6.80 -1.41 3.64
CA TRP A 88 7.43 -1.83 2.39
C TRP A 88 6.56 -1.46 1.20
N ASN A 89 7.14 -0.87 0.15
CA ASN A 89 6.38 -0.27 -0.96
C ASN A 89 7.18 -0.27 -2.27
N GLY A 90 6.66 0.36 -3.34
CA GLY A 90 7.30 0.47 -4.65
C GLY A 90 8.60 1.28 -4.69
N ASN A 91 8.91 2.00 -3.61
CA ASN A 91 10.19 2.70 -3.39
C ASN A 91 10.97 1.98 -2.29
N SER A 92 11.44 0.80 -2.57
CA SER A 92 12.22 0.01 -1.61
C SER A 92 13.43 -0.65 -2.27
N SER A 93 14.44 -0.94 -1.46
CA SER A 93 15.59 -1.70 -1.88
C SER A 93 15.95 -2.77 -0.84
N ILE A 94 16.65 -3.80 -1.29
CA ILE A 94 17.05 -4.95 -0.49
C ILE A 94 18.45 -5.39 -0.92
N SER A 95 19.29 -5.89 0.00
CA SER A 95 20.51 -6.57 -0.40
C SER A 95 20.17 -7.84 -1.18
N ALA A 96 20.98 -8.17 -2.18
CA ALA A 96 20.80 -9.38 -2.99
C ALA A 96 20.79 -10.64 -2.13
N GLU A 97 21.65 -10.69 -1.11
CA GLU A 97 21.70 -11.79 -0.14
C GLU A 97 20.35 -12.00 0.57
N PHE A 98 19.74 -10.94 1.10
CA PHE A 98 18.45 -11.04 1.76
C PHE A 98 17.31 -11.36 0.79
N TYR A 99 17.37 -10.85 -0.44
CA TYR A 99 16.39 -11.21 -1.47
C TYR A 99 16.43 -12.72 -1.76
N GLU A 100 17.61 -13.32 -1.90
CA GLU A 100 17.76 -14.76 -2.08
C GLU A 100 17.27 -15.56 -0.87
N ARG A 101 17.62 -15.12 0.34
CA ARG A 101 17.17 -15.73 1.60
C ARG A 101 15.66 -15.74 1.75
N THR A 102 14.97 -14.69 1.30
CA THR A 102 13.50 -14.60 1.34
C THR A 102 12.82 -15.39 0.22
N GLY A 103 13.54 -15.73 -0.85
CA GLY A 103 12.99 -16.39 -2.04
C GLY A 103 12.20 -15.46 -2.96
N GLY A 104 12.23 -14.14 -2.69
CA GLY A 104 11.56 -13.11 -3.47
C GLY A 104 10.07 -12.95 -3.16
N TYR A 105 9.38 -12.17 -3.99
CA TYR A 105 7.95 -11.90 -3.84
C TYR A 105 7.10 -13.14 -4.10
N ASP A 106 6.07 -13.37 -3.26
CA ASP A 106 5.21 -14.55 -3.37
C ASP A 106 4.23 -14.44 -4.56
N PRO A 107 4.29 -15.36 -5.54
CA PRO A 107 3.43 -15.33 -6.73
C PRO A 107 1.95 -15.60 -6.45
N ALA A 108 1.57 -15.96 -5.24
CA ALA A 108 0.17 -16.08 -4.83
C ALA A 108 -0.57 -14.73 -4.85
N TYR A 109 0.15 -13.60 -4.69
CA TYR A 109 -0.44 -12.27 -4.77
C TYR A 109 -0.74 -11.89 -6.21
N ARG A 110 -2.02 -11.91 -6.58
CA ARG A 110 -2.53 -11.59 -7.92
C ARG A 110 -3.42 -10.35 -7.94
N LEU A 111 -3.75 -9.79 -6.79
CA LEU A 111 -4.52 -8.57 -6.60
C LEU A 111 -3.59 -7.44 -6.14
N TYR A 112 -4.13 -6.24 -6.02
CA TYR A 112 -3.42 -5.09 -5.49
C TYR A 112 -3.21 -5.20 -3.98
N GLY A 113 -1.96 -5.05 -3.54
CA GLY A 113 -1.59 -4.90 -2.14
C GLY A 113 -1.18 -6.21 -1.45
N TRP A 114 -0.52 -6.04 -0.33
CA TRP A 114 0.05 -7.06 0.57
C TRP A 114 1.29 -7.81 0.05
N GLU A 115 1.56 -7.87 -1.24
CA GLU A 115 2.81 -8.45 -1.74
C GLU A 115 4.05 -7.71 -1.21
N ASP A 116 3.94 -6.39 -1.07
CA ASP A 116 5.00 -5.54 -0.53
C ASP A 116 5.14 -5.76 0.98
N VAL A 117 4.02 -5.73 1.71
CA VAL A 117 4.00 -5.98 3.15
C VAL A 117 4.52 -7.39 3.48
N ASP A 118 4.17 -8.39 2.66
CA ASP A 118 4.68 -9.75 2.78
C ASP A 118 6.20 -9.82 2.60
N MET A 119 6.73 -9.13 1.58
CA MET A 119 8.17 -9.05 1.34
C MET A 119 8.90 -8.39 2.52
N GLY A 120 8.40 -7.26 3.01
CA GLY A 120 8.95 -6.60 4.20
C GLY A 120 8.93 -7.51 5.42
N LYS A 121 7.84 -8.25 5.63
CA LYS A 121 7.71 -9.23 6.72
C LYS A 121 8.73 -10.35 6.61
N MET A 122 8.94 -10.88 5.41
CA MET A 122 9.94 -11.94 5.20
C MET A 122 11.37 -11.44 5.47
N VAL A 123 11.71 -10.20 5.07
CA VAL A 123 13.00 -9.59 5.40
C VAL A 123 13.17 -9.47 6.91
N HIS A 124 12.15 -8.94 7.59
CA HIS A 124 12.16 -8.79 9.06
C HIS A 124 12.32 -10.16 9.76
N ASP A 125 11.54 -11.17 9.38
CA ASP A 125 11.57 -12.50 9.99
C ASP A 125 12.88 -13.25 9.73
N ALA A 126 13.56 -12.95 8.63
CA ALA A 126 14.89 -13.44 8.34
C ALA A 126 16.00 -12.72 9.15
N GLY A 127 15.65 -11.78 10.02
CA GLY A 127 16.57 -10.99 10.84
C GLY A 127 17.18 -9.79 10.12
N GLY A 128 16.63 -9.38 8.99
CA GLY A 128 17.09 -8.22 8.24
C GLY A 128 16.75 -6.91 8.95
N ARG A 129 17.72 -6.00 9.01
CA ARG A 129 17.54 -4.64 9.55
C ARG A 129 16.91 -3.76 8.48
N ILE A 130 15.73 -3.21 8.79
CA ILE A 130 14.97 -2.34 7.88
C ILE A 130 15.00 -0.90 8.38
N ILE A 131 15.23 0.06 7.47
CA ILE A 131 15.07 1.50 7.74
C ILE A 131 13.99 2.11 6.84
N ILE A 132 13.26 3.09 7.38
CA ILE A 132 12.43 4.01 6.61
C ILE A 132 13.15 5.37 6.59
N SER A 133 13.39 5.91 5.39
CA SER A 133 14.17 7.17 5.25
C SER A 133 13.53 8.10 4.22
N ASP A 134 13.52 9.39 4.55
CA ASP A 134 13.16 10.46 3.61
C ASP A 134 14.36 10.94 2.76
N GLU A 135 15.58 10.48 3.06
CA GLU A 135 16.76 10.72 2.22
C GLU A 135 16.67 10.02 0.84
N VAL A 136 15.81 9.03 0.74
CA VAL A 136 15.47 8.34 -0.51
C VAL A 136 13.99 8.55 -0.86
N GLU A 137 13.43 9.71 -0.49
CA GLU A 137 12.08 10.09 -0.90
C GLU A 137 12.00 10.26 -2.42
N VAL A 138 10.89 9.79 -2.99
CA VAL A 138 10.58 9.98 -4.42
C VAL A 138 9.25 10.69 -4.60
N LYS A 139 9.10 11.45 -5.68
CA LYS A 139 7.77 11.88 -6.11
C LYS A 139 7.05 10.68 -6.72
N HIS A 140 5.81 10.49 -6.31
CA HIS A 140 4.94 9.42 -6.81
C HIS A 140 3.71 10.03 -7.49
N TYR A 141 3.56 9.80 -8.78
CA TYR A 141 2.43 10.29 -9.56
C TYR A 141 1.24 9.37 -9.35
N ALA A 142 0.49 9.66 -8.29
CA ALA A 142 -0.52 8.76 -7.73
C ALA A 142 -1.67 8.49 -8.71
N GLU A 143 -1.96 7.23 -8.98
CA GLU A 143 -3.10 6.80 -9.79
C GLU A 143 -4.44 6.86 -9.05
N ALA A 144 -4.46 6.70 -7.71
CA ALA A 144 -5.67 6.75 -6.92
C ALA A 144 -6.15 8.19 -6.71
N THR A 145 -6.67 8.79 -7.77
CA THR A 145 -7.04 10.22 -7.85
C THR A 145 -8.52 10.47 -7.61
N THR A 146 -9.32 9.43 -7.38
CA THR A 146 -10.76 9.48 -7.11
C THR A 146 -11.14 8.59 -5.94
N THR A 147 -12.30 8.86 -5.33
CA THR A 147 -12.88 8.02 -4.28
C THR A 147 -13.09 6.58 -4.77
N ALA A 148 -13.60 6.42 -6.00
CA ALA A 148 -13.84 5.10 -6.58
C ALA A 148 -12.55 4.27 -6.70
N VAL A 149 -11.48 4.84 -7.28
CA VAL A 149 -10.20 4.13 -7.45
C VAL A 149 -9.58 3.79 -6.09
N ARG A 150 -9.64 4.71 -5.13
CA ARG A 150 -9.12 4.47 -3.78
C ARG A 150 -9.86 3.36 -3.05
N ALA A 151 -11.20 3.35 -3.12
CA ALA A 151 -12.02 2.32 -2.50
C ALA A 151 -11.84 0.95 -3.19
N LEU A 152 -11.70 0.93 -4.53
CA LEU A 152 -11.41 -0.31 -5.27
C LEU A 152 -10.08 -0.93 -4.83
N ARG A 153 -9.01 -0.12 -4.72
CA ARG A 153 -7.73 -0.58 -4.17
C ARG A 153 -7.86 -1.12 -2.75
N ALA A 154 -8.71 -0.50 -1.92
CA ALA A 154 -8.96 -0.98 -0.56
C ALA A 154 -9.68 -2.34 -0.54
N LEU A 155 -10.64 -2.58 -1.45
CA LEU A 155 -11.30 -3.87 -1.62
C LEU A 155 -10.31 -4.97 -2.01
N HIS A 156 -9.47 -4.71 -3.03
CA HIS A 156 -8.48 -5.66 -3.50
C HIS A 156 -7.42 -5.94 -2.43
N SER A 157 -6.92 -4.92 -1.75
CA SER A 157 -5.98 -5.07 -0.64
C SER A 157 -6.60 -5.87 0.52
N GLY A 158 -7.86 -5.61 0.87
CA GLY A 158 -8.56 -6.41 1.87
C GLY A 158 -8.63 -7.89 1.50
N SER A 159 -8.93 -8.21 0.24
CA SER A 159 -8.93 -9.58 -0.26
C SER A 159 -7.54 -10.22 -0.26
N ALA A 160 -6.51 -9.49 -0.73
CA ALA A 160 -5.13 -9.98 -0.74
C ALA A 160 -4.58 -10.27 0.66
N ARG A 161 -5.09 -9.59 1.71
CA ARG A 161 -4.74 -9.88 3.09
C ARG A 161 -5.00 -11.33 3.49
N THR A 162 -5.96 -12.01 2.87
CA THR A 162 -6.22 -13.44 3.16
C THR A 162 -5.02 -14.34 2.87
N ILE A 163 -4.20 -13.96 1.87
CA ILE A 163 -2.96 -14.67 1.53
C ILE A 163 -1.93 -14.44 2.64
N PHE A 164 -1.76 -13.18 3.08
CA PHE A 164 -0.86 -12.80 4.17
C PHE A 164 -1.20 -13.55 5.46
N VAL A 165 -2.47 -13.56 5.86
CA VAL A 165 -2.93 -14.25 7.08
C VAL A 165 -2.69 -15.76 6.99
N ARG A 166 -2.90 -16.36 5.82
CA ARG A 166 -2.63 -17.80 5.63
C ARG A 166 -1.15 -18.14 5.83
N LYS A 167 -0.26 -17.23 5.45
CA LYS A 167 1.19 -17.41 5.51
C LYS A 167 1.77 -17.08 6.88
N HIS A 168 1.35 -15.97 7.50
CA HIS A 168 1.97 -15.42 8.71
C HIS A 168 1.06 -15.49 9.96
N GLY A 169 -0.19 -15.90 9.80
CA GLY A 169 -1.20 -15.86 10.88
C GLY A 169 -1.82 -14.48 11.07
N ASP A 170 -3.03 -14.44 11.66
CA ASP A 170 -3.75 -13.17 11.89
C ASP A 170 -3.06 -12.31 12.96
N ALA A 171 -2.37 -12.93 13.92
CA ALA A 171 -1.64 -12.22 14.98
C ALA A 171 -0.49 -11.35 14.46
N ALA A 172 0.09 -11.66 13.28
CA ALA A 172 1.16 -10.87 12.70
C ALA A 172 0.72 -9.43 12.35
N HIS A 173 -0.54 -9.27 11.92
CA HIS A 173 -1.17 -7.97 11.67
C HIS A 173 -2.70 -8.13 11.77
N PRO A 174 -3.30 -7.93 12.95
CA PRO A 174 -4.74 -8.13 13.16
C PRO A 174 -5.59 -7.26 12.22
N ALA A 175 -6.69 -7.81 11.74
CA ALA A 175 -7.61 -7.07 10.89
C ALA A 175 -8.24 -5.89 11.64
N PRO A 176 -8.43 -4.73 11.00
CA PRO A 176 -9.21 -3.65 11.57
C PRO A 176 -10.63 -4.14 11.92
N ASN A 177 -11.04 -3.91 13.14
CA ASN A 177 -12.40 -4.20 13.59
C ASN A 177 -13.09 -2.92 14.08
N PRO A 178 -13.65 -2.12 13.15
CA PRO A 178 -14.30 -0.87 13.52
C PRO A 178 -15.49 -1.11 14.45
N SER A 179 -15.64 -0.27 15.48
CA SER A 179 -16.64 -0.39 16.56
C SER A 179 -17.49 0.88 16.69
N GLY A 180 -18.49 0.81 17.56
CA GLY A 180 -19.42 1.92 17.80
C GLY A 180 -20.28 2.28 16.58
N PRO A 181 -20.91 3.47 16.58
CA PRO A 181 -21.78 3.90 15.48
C PRO A 181 -21.08 3.96 14.12
N TRP A 182 -19.80 4.38 14.09
CA TRP A 182 -18.98 4.37 12.88
C TRP A 182 -18.76 2.95 12.36
N GLY A 183 -18.39 2.03 13.24
CA GLY A 183 -18.21 0.63 12.87
C GLY A 183 -19.49 -0.02 12.35
N PHE A 184 -20.65 0.35 12.91
CA PHE A 184 -21.93 -0.10 12.38
C PHE A 184 -22.15 0.38 10.93
N LEU A 185 -21.88 1.65 10.63
CA LEU A 185 -21.99 2.19 9.27
C LEU A 185 -21.03 1.49 8.30
N VAL A 186 -19.76 1.31 8.68
CA VAL A 186 -18.76 0.62 7.87
C VAL A 186 -19.20 -0.80 7.56
N LYS A 187 -19.59 -1.58 8.57
CA LYS A 187 -20.01 -2.97 8.43
C LYS A 187 -21.30 -3.10 7.60
N THR A 188 -22.23 -2.17 7.78
CA THR A 188 -23.48 -2.15 7.01
C THR A 188 -23.21 -1.85 5.53
N LEU A 189 -22.43 -0.81 5.22
CA LEU A 189 -22.08 -0.49 3.85
C LEU A 189 -21.28 -1.61 3.20
N ALA A 190 -20.36 -2.23 3.92
CA ALA A 190 -19.53 -3.34 3.43
C ALA A 190 -20.35 -4.53 2.92
N ARG A 191 -21.54 -4.80 3.49
CA ARG A 191 -22.42 -5.89 3.03
C ARG A 191 -22.88 -5.71 1.57
N PHE A 192 -22.98 -4.47 1.11
CA PHE A 192 -23.41 -4.11 -0.24
C PHE A 192 -22.25 -3.67 -1.13
N THR A 193 -21.03 -3.66 -0.60
CA THR A 193 -19.84 -3.20 -1.33
C THR A 193 -19.37 -4.28 -2.31
N THR A 194 -19.35 -3.90 -3.58
CA THR A 194 -18.83 -4.66 -4.73
C THR A 194 -18.06 -3.69 -5.63
N GLU A 195 -17.28 -4.15 -6.59
CA GLU A 195 -16.58 -3.26 -7.54
C GLU A 195 -17.56 -2.31 -8.26
N LYS A 196 -18.73 -2.80 -8.64
CA LYS A 196 -19.76 -1.98 -9.30
C LYS A 196 -20.32 -0.90 -8.37
N THR A 197 -20.66 -1.25 -7.13
CA THR A 197 -21.19 -0.26 -6.17
C THR A 197 -20.14 0.74 -5.76
N ILE A 198 -18.86 0.34 -5.61
CA ILE A 198 -17.73 1.24 -5.36
C ILE A 198 -17.64 2.30 -6.46
N LYS A 199 -17.67 1.89 -7.73
CA LYS A 199 -17.62 2.84 -8.85
C LYS A 199 -18.77 3.82 -8.81
N THR A 200 -20.00 3.33 -8.69
CA THR A 200 -21.19 4.18 -8.69
C THR A 200 -21.20 5.17 -7.52
N LEU A 201 -20.93 4.71 -6.30
CA LEU A 201 -20.94 5.55 -5.10
C LEU A 201 -19.75 6.52 -5.09
N GLY A 202 -18.56 6.09 -5.51
CA GLY A 202 -17.38 6.93 -5.58
C GLY A 202 -17.56 8.08 -6.58
N ASP A 203 -18.02 7.78 -7.80
CA ASP A 203 -18.28 8.78 -8.83
C ASP A 203 -19.38 9.79 -8.40
N ALA A 204 -20.40 9.30 -7.69
CA ALA A 204 -21.45 10.17 -7.15
C ALA A 204 -20.91 11.07 -6.02
N SER A 205 -20.09 10.51 -5.14
CA SER A 205 -19.48 11.25 -4.03
C SER A 205 -18.58 12.37 -4.53
N ASP A 206 -17.69 12.08 -5.48
CA ASP A 206 -16.73 13.07 -5.99
C ASP A 206 -17.41 14.32 -6.57
N LYS A 207 -18.65 14.20 -7.09
CA LYS A 207 -19.45 15.34 -7.59
C LYS A 207 -19.92 16.29 -6.50
N ILE A 208 -19.99 15.83 -5.25
CA ILE A 208 -20.53 16.62 -4.13
C ILE A 208 -19.47 16.95 -3.07
N LEU A 209 -18.28 16.33 -3.08
CA LEU A 209 -17.27 16.51 -2.03
C LEU A 209 -16.98 17.97 -1.73
N LEU A 210 -16.79 18.80 -2.76
CA LEU A 210 -16.47 20.23 -2.58
C LEU A 210 -17.66 21.10 -2.13
N LYS A 211 -18.87 20.54 -2.13
CA LYS A 211 -20.09 21.20 -1.63
C LYS A 211 -20.37 20.90 -0.16
N LEU A 212 -19.66 19.92 0.42
CA LEU A 212 -19.83 19.50 1.80
C LEU A 212 -18.84 20.23 2.72
N PRO A 213 -19.18 20.42 4.01
CA PRO A 213 -18.18 20.79 5.01
C PRO A 213 -17.00 19.82 5.01
N ALA A 214 -15.77 20.33 5.12
CA ALA A 214 -14.54 19.55 4.94
C ALA A 214 -14.50 18.24 5.75
N LYS A 215 -14.87 18.28 7.03
CA LYS A 215 -14.93 17.08 7.90
C LYS A 215 -15.96 16.05 7.42
N LEU A 216 -17.07 16.50 6.84
CA LEU A 216 -18.09 15.60 6.32
C LEU A 216 -17.64 14.97 5.00
N ALA A 217 -17.02 15.75 4.12
CA ALA A 217 -16.43 15.26 2.89
C ALA A 217 -15.33 14.20 3.17
N GLU A 218 -14.42 14.48 4.10
CA GLU A 218 -13.39 13.51 4.53
C GLU A 218 -14.04 12.21 5.04
N LYS A 219 -15.04 12.31 5.92
CA LYS A 219 -15.74 11.14 6.46
C LYS A 219 -16.49 10.35 5.40
N LEU A 220 -17.04 11.00 4.39
CA LEU A 220 -17.74 10.32 3.29
C LEU A 220 -16.78 9.44 2.48
N VAL A 221 -15.58 9.95 2.17
CA VAL A 221 -14.54 9.17 1.51
C VAL A 221 -14.03 8.07 2.43
N ALA A 222 -13.71 8.38 3.69
CA ALA A 222 -13.24 7.41 4.68
C ALA A 222 -14.20 6.24 4.84
N LEU A 223 -15.52 6.50 4.95
CA LEU A 223 -16.54 5.46 5.07
C LEU A 223 -16.52 4.48 3.89
N GLN A 224 -16.41 4.98 2.66
CA GLN A 224 -16.36 4.13 1.47
C GLN A 224 -15.07 3.30 1.40
N VAL A 225 -13.93 3.91 1.73
CA VAL A 225 -12.62 3.23 1.73
C VAL A 225 -12.57 2.14 2.82
N GLU A 226 -13.03 2.47 4.03
CA GLU A 226 -13.05 1.50 5.15
C GLU A 226 -14.05 0.37 4.91
N ALA A 227 -15.24 0.69 4.38
CA ALA A 227 -16.22 -0.34 4.01
C ALA A 227 -15.70 -1.26 2.90
N ALA A 228 -14.98 -0.71 1.91
CA ALA A 228 -14.36 -1.49 0.85
C ALA A 228 -13.25 -2.41 1.39
N SER A 229 -12.39 -1.89 2.26
CA SER A 229 -11.36 -2.70 2.94
C SER A 229 -11.99 -3.83 3.77
N TYR A 230 -13.00 -3.50 4.58
CA TYR A 230 -13.72 -4.48 5.39
C TYR A 230 -14.41 -5.54 4.51
N ALA A 231 -15.03 -5.12 3.41
CA ALA A 231 -15.64 -6.04 2.45
C ALA A 231 -14.62 -6.98 1.81
N GLY A 232 -13.44 -6.49 1.42
CA GLY A 232 -12.37 -7.32 0.89
C GLY A 232 -11.88 -8.38 1.86
N ILE A 233 -11.80 -8.04 3.16
CA ILE A 233 -11.38 -8.99 4.20
C ILE A 233 -12.45 -10.07 4.45
N HIS A 234 -13.73 -9.69 4.50
CA HIS A 234 -14.81 -10.59 4.92
C HIS A 234 -15.56 -11.26 3.75
N TYR A 235 -15.44 -10.73 2.54
CA TYR A 235 -16.04 -11.21 1.30
C TYR A 235 -15.00 -11.17 0.16
N PRO A 236 -13.87 -11.89 0.28
CA PRO A 236 -12.73 -11.78 -0.64
C PRO A 236 -13.07 -12.16 -2.09
N GLU A 237 -14.11 -12.96 -2.30
CA GLU A 237 -14.61 -13.36 -3.63
C GLU A 237 -15.19 -12.18 -4.43
N ARG A 238 -15.48 -11.04 -3.79
CA ARG A 238 -16.00 -9.84 -4.46
C ARG A 238 -14.94 -9.03 -5.18
N ALA A 239 -13.68 -9.27 -4.88
CA ALA A 239 -12.55 -8.68 -5.60
C ALA A 239 -12.24 -9.53 -6.83
N GLN A 240 -12.33 -8.95 -8.02
CA GLN A 240 -11.99 -9.64 -9.26
C GLN A 240 -10.46 -9.69 -9.44
N LYS A 241 -9.95 -10.75 -10.05
CA LYS A 241 -8.54 -10.85 -10.39
C LYS A 241 -8.18 -9.79 -11.43
N VAL A 242 -7.18 -8.99 -11.15
CA VAL A 242 -6.72 -7.92 -12.05
C VAL A 242 -5.92 -8.48 -13.23
N PHE A 243 -5.43 -9.75 -13.13
CA PHE A 243 -4.55 -10.39 -14.13
C PHE A 243 -4.93 -11.84 -14.41
#